data_2427c2620a32ef0a738dde8a240c21d0
#
_entry.id   2427c2620a32ef0a738dde8a240c21d0
#
_cell.length_a   1.000
_cell.length_b   1.000
_cell.length_c   1.000
_cell.angle_alpha   90.00
_cell.angle_beta   90.00
_cell.angle_gamma   90.00
#
_symmetry.space_group_name_H-M   'P 1'
#
loop_
_entity.id
_entity.type
_entity.pdbx_description
1 polymer ?
#
loop_
_entity_poly.entity_id
_entity_poly.type
_entity_poly.pdbx_seq_one_letter_code
_entity_poly.pdbx_strand_id
1 'polypeptide(L)'
;MRFFSVLFAGGVIASLSLSSFAQTADFGAPAPQPQASPAPQPQTAPQPQTAPPAAQAPVAPLKLENLPPDPHTPTQEERAAEAAAQIRMQVSRLAQSQANWGPKASSPGMALTMKEVGRAKTPSGTQITYRLTGTGFPPGTRLTLVRWALNRNDLTPLMNGIVIDTSGNAVCGESSPAPSTKTDAPATPPAKAAAVECSKTMAANAPVEITTTAAKGEAVRVALVADDKKGGAATSAVPFPLESEDRGCKLQVLLGSKDAELVLIEGDGVKASDNFTLGAETFGQKTTLGAKPDAQGHLVAAMTPYVQGHDSGDTVIFYQSDACTPTLSFHWGKGSYKVE
;
A
#
# COMPACT_ATOMS: atom_id res chain seq x y z
N MET A 1 15.80 30.54 55.17
CA MET A 1 16.97 29.67 55.08
C MET A 1 16.61 28.28 55.56
N ARG A 2 16.37 27.39 54.64
CA ARG A 2 16.34 25.92 54.87
C ARG A 2 16.69 25.28 53.52
N PHE A 3 17.89 24.73 53.43
CA PHE A 3 18.41 23.95 52.31
C PHE A 3 17.78 22.55 52.34
N PHE A 4 17.22 22.10 51.24
CA PHE A 4 16.88 20.69 50.99
C PHE A 4 17.87 20.12 49.98
N SER A 5 18.74 19.26 50.46
CA SER A 5 19.62 18.42 49.64
C SER A 5 18.80 17.28 49.07
N VAL A 6 18.77 17.14 47.75
CA VAL A 6 18.24 15.96 47.07
C VAL A 6 19.41 15.09 46.63
N LEU A 7 19.46 13.87 47.21
CA LEU A 7 20.39 12.82 46.84
C LEU A 7 19.95 12.25 45.48
N PHE A 8 20.84 12.25 44.50
CA PHE A 8 20.71 11.47 43.27
C PHE A 8 21.17 10.04 43.53
N ALA A 9 20.25 9.10 43.51
CA ALA A 9 20.54 7.65 43.44
C ALA A 9 20.79 7.25 41.98
N GLY A 10 22.00 6.77 41.71
CA GLY A 10 22.42 6.28 40.41
C GLY A 10 21.71 4.99 40.05
N GLY A 11 20.94 4.98 38.98
CA GLY A 11 20.37 3.81 38.34
C GLY A 11 21.33 3.22 37.31
N VAL A 12 21.80 2.01 37.54
CA VAL A 12 22.60 1.22 36.63
C VAL A 12 21.71 0.82 35.45
N ILE A 13 22.01 1.33 34.27
CA ILE A 13 21.36 0.91 33.02
C ILE A 13 22.08 -0.35 32.55
N ALA A 14 21.42 -1.50 32.70
CA ALA A 14 21.83 -2.75 32.10
C ALA A 14 21.56 -2.68 30.59
N SER A 15 22.61 -2.62 29.80
CA SER A 15 22.54 -2.73 28.33
C SER A 15 22.19 -4.15 27.94
N LEU A 16 20.95 -4.39 27.57
CA LEU A 16 20.52 -5.63 26.92
C LEU A 16 20.91 -5.55 25.43
N SER A 17 21.93 -6.32 25.08
CA SER A 17 22.35 -6.56 23.71
C SER A 17 21.27 -7.40 23.01
N LEU A 18 20.44 -6.78 22.18
CA LEU A 18 19.58 -7.51 21.25
C LEU A 18 20.44 -8.08 20.11
N SER A 19 20.66 -9.37 20.16
CA SER A 19 21.20 -10.13 19.03
C SER A 19 20.17 -10.18 17.92
N SER A 20 20.36 -9.38 16.89
CA SER A 20 19.58 -9.42 15.65
C SER A 20 19.92 -10.72 14.91
N PHE A 21 19.02 -11.69 14.96
CA PHE A 21 19.01 -12.78 13.98
C PHE A 21 18.49 -12.23 12.66
N ALA A 22 19.41 -11.89 11.76
CA ALA A 22 19.10 -11.69 10.36
C ALA A 22 18.83 -13.06 9.74
N GLN A 23 17.57 -13.46 9.64
CA GLN A 23 17.16 -14.49 8.69
C GLN A 23 17.17 -13.85 7.30
N THR A 24 18.25 -14.08 6.57
CA THR A 24 18.30 -13.91 5.13
C THR A 24 17.32 -14.92 4.53
N ALA A 25 16.16 -14.45 4.11
CA ALA A 25 15.30 -15.18 3.19
C ALA A 25 16.06 -15.22 1.85
N ASP A 26 16.68 -16.36 1.61
CA ASP A 26 17.29 -16.71 0.31
C ASP A 26 16.16 -16.86 -0.70
N PHE A 27 15.89 -15.79 -1.46
CA PHE A 27 15.06 -15.86 -2.65
C PHE A 27 15.90 -16.57 -3.70
N GLY A 28 15.84 -17.91 -3.68
CA GLY A 28 16.40 -18.75 -4.71
C GLY A 28 15.96 -18.23 -6.08
N ALA A 29 16.93 -17.84 -6.88
CA ALA A 29 16.74 -17.52 -8.28
C ALA A 29 15.94 -18.67 -8.93
N PRO A 30 14.93 -18.38 -9.78
CA PRO A 30 14.21 -19.42 -10.48
C PRO A 30 15.22 -20.20 -11.32
N ALA A 31 15.23 -21.51 -11.12
CA ALA A 31 16.04 -22.42 -11.90
C ALA A 31 15.78 -22.20 -13.40
N PRO A 32 16.81 -22.21 -14.26
CA PRO A 32 16.62 -22.08 -15.69
C PRO A 32 15.73 -23.22 -16.18
N GLN A 33 14.59 -22.85 -16.77
CA GLN A 33 13.72 -23.82 -17.44
C GLN A 33 14.50 -24.55 -18.52
N PRO A 34 14.42 -25.88 -18.61
CA PRO A 34 14.99 -26.62 -19.71
C PRO A 34 14.37 -26.12 -21.03
N GLN A 35 15.20 -25.62 -21.92
CA GLN A 35 14.81 -25.31 -23.28
C GLN A 35 14.29 -26.60 -23.93
N ALA A 36 13.01 -26.62 -24.27
CA ALA A 36 12.43 -27.67 -25.07
C ALA A 36 13.14 -27.68 -26.45
N SER A 37 13.73 -28.82 -26.79
CA SER A 37 14.27 -29.07 -28.12
C SER A 37 13.18 -28.83 -29.17
N PRO A 38 13.52 -28.20 -30.32
CA PRO A 38 12.55 -27.99 -31.38
C PRO A 38 12.07 -29.34 -31.89
N ALA A 39 10.74 -29.51 -31.95
CA ALA A 39 10.11 -30.67 -32.54
C ALA A 39 10.47 -30.80 -34.04
N PRO A 40 10.71 -32.02 -34.54
CA PRO A 40 11.00 -32.24 -35.97
C PRO A 40 9.81 -31.78 -36.83
N GLN A 41 10.12 -30.96 -37.84
CA GLN A 41 9.12 -30.51 -38.83
C GLN A 41 8.47 -31.72 -39.52
N PRO A 42 7.15 -31.75 -39.70
CA PRO A 42 6.48 -32.76 -40.48
C PRO A 42 6.89 -32.64 -41.94
N GLN A 43 7.40 -33.73 -42.49
CA GLN A 43 7.65 -33.88 -43.91
C GLN A 43 6.35 -33.74 -44.68
N THR A 44 6.35 -32.87 -45.67
CA THR A 44 5.25 -32.62 -46.62
C THR A 44 4.93 -33.92 -47.38
N ALA A 45 3.76 -34.46 -47.17
CA ALA A 45 3.23 -35.56 -47.98
C ALA A 45 2.84 -35.04 -49.39
N PRO A 46 2.98 -35.86 -50.42
CA PRO A 46 2.64 -35.48 -51.81
C PRO A 46 1.13 -35.21 -51.95
N GLN A 47 0.80 -34.09 -52.60
CA GLN A 47 -0.58 -33.70 -52.91
C GLN A 47 -1.27 -34.74 -53.77
N PRO A 48 -2.46 -35.18 -53.43
CA PRO A 48 -3.31 -35.95 -54.34
C PRO A 48 -3.87 -35.05 -55.44
N GLN A 49 -3.81 -35.53 -56.65
CA GLN A 49 -4.35 -34.91 -57.86
C GLN A 49 -5.85 -34.67 -57.72
N THR A 50 -6.29 -33.51 -58.11
CA THR A 50 -7.65 -33.00 -58.13
C THR A 50 -8.54 -33.85 -59.07
N ALA A 51 -9.58 -34.45 -58.55
CA ALA A 51 -10.72 -35.00 -59.33
C ALA A 51 -11.66 -33.85 -59.71
N PRO A 52 -12.36 -33.93 -60.87
CA PRO A 52 -13.25 -32.89 -61.36
C PRO A 52 -14.45 -32.70 -60.40
N PRO A 53 -15.05 -31.49 -60.34
CA PRO A 53 -16.09 -31.16 -59.36
C PRO A 53 -17.39 -31.92 -59.68
N ALA A 54 -17.81 -32.75 -58.75
CA ALA A 54 -19.17 -33.29 -58.74
C ALA A 54 -20.17 -32.16 -58.43
N ALA A 55 -21.26 -32.09 -59.18
CA ALA A 55 -22.33 -31.11 -59.03
C ALA A 55 -22.81 -31.04 -57.57
N GLN A 56 -22.69 -29.86 -56.98
CA GLN A 56 -23.17 -29.60 -55.62
C GLN A 56 -24.69 -29.62 -55.56
N ALA A 57 -25.24 -30.53 -54.80
CA ALA A 57 -26.65 -30.52 -54.42
C ALA A 57 -26.91 -29.24 -53.54
N PRO A 58 -28.08 -28.61 -53.62
CA PRO A 58 -28.40 -27.41 -52.85
C PRO A 58 -28.33 -27.75 -51.37
N VAL A 59 -27.36 -27.09 -50.68
CA VAL A 59 -27.20 -27.19 -49.23
C VAL A 59 -28.40 -26.48 -48.59
N ALA A 60 -29.21 -27.23 -47.86
CA ALA A 60 -30.28 -26.64 -47.03
C ALA A 60 -29.70 -25.68 -46.02
N PRO A 61 -30.35 -24.52 -45.77
CA PRO A 61 -29.82 -23.55 -44.80
C PRO A 61 -29.71 -24.19 -43.43
N LEU A 62 -28.48 -24.28 -42.90
CA LEU A 62 -28.22 -24.72 -41.55
C LEU A 62 -28.93 -23.75 -40.60
N LYS A 63 -29.93 -24.25 -39.87
CA LYS A 63 -30.53 -23.52 -38.76
C LYS A 63 -29.43 -23.34 -37.67
N LEU A 64 -29.05 -22.09 -37.43
CA LEU A 64 -28.05 -21.70 -36.42
C LEU A 64 -28.49 -22.03 -34.97
N GLU A 65 -29.73 -22.48 -34.78
CA GLU A 65 -30.35 -22.66 -33.46
C GLU A 65 -29.87 -23.89 -32.67
N ASN A 66 -29.08 -24.79 -33.26
CA ASN A 66 -28.64 -26.02 -32.61
C ASN A 66 -27.11 -26.20 -32.57
N LEU A 67 -26.34 -25.13 -32.63
CA LEU A 67 -24.92 -25.25 -32.28
C LEU A 67 -24.82 -25.48 -30.78
N PRO A 68 -24.12 -26.54 -30.34
CA PRO A 68 -23.79 -26.68 -28.91
C PRO A 68 -23.10 -25.41 -28.46
N PRO A 69 -23.39 -24.91 -27.23
CA PRO A 69 -22.76 -23.72 -26.73
C PRO A 69 -21.25 -23.89 -26.83
N ASP A 70 -20.57 -22.85 -27.30
CA ASP A 70 -19.11 -22.83 -27.42
C ASP A 70 -18.53 -23.27 -26.08
N PRO A 71 -17.75 -24.36 -26.01
CA PRO A 71 -17.19 -24.88 -24.77
C PRO A 71 -16.27 -23.90 -24.08
N HIS A 72 -15.88 -22.79 -24.73
CA HIS A 72 -15.06 -21.74 -24.18
C HIS A 72 -15.84 -20.50 -23.72
N THR A 73 -17.16 -20.46 -23.88
CA THR A 73 -17.97 -19.37 -23.34
C THR A 73 -18.18 -19.58 -21.85
N PRO A 74 -17.52 -18.81 -20.96
CA PRO A 74 -17.63 -19.02 -19.52
C PRO A 74 -19.06 -18.82 -19.04
N THR A 75 -19.53 -19.73 -18.21
CA THR A 75 -20.84 -19.66 -17.58
C THR A 75 -20.95 -18.43 -16.66
N GLN A 76 -22.15 -18.06 -16.26
CA GLN A 76 -22.36 -16.96 -15.32
C GLN A 76 -21.68 -17.24 -13.97
N GLU A 77 -21.66 -18.49 -13.54
CA GLU A 77 -21.02 -18.93 -12.31
C GLU A 77 -19.49 -18.82 -12.40
N GLU A 78 -18.89 -19.22 -13.51
CA GLU A 78 -17.46 -19.08 -13.77
C GLU A 78 -17.02 -17.60 -13.80
N ARG A 79 -17.80 -16.73 -14.44
CA ARG A 79 -17.55 -15.28 -14.42
C ARG A 79 -17.65 -14.68 -13.02
N ALA A 80 -18.61 -15.12 -12.22
CA ALA A 80 -18.74 -14.69 -10.83
C ALA A 80 -17.57 -15.19 -9.96
N ALA A 81 -17.13 -16.43 -10.17
CA ALA A 81 -15.97 -17.00 -9.48
C ALA A 81 -14.68 -16.29 -9.87
N GLU A 82 -14.50 -15.95 -11.15
CA GLU A 82 -13.36 -15.19 -11.64
C GLU A 82 -13.32 -13.77 -11.06
N ALA A 83 -14.46 -13.06 -11.04
CA ALA A 83 -14.58 -11.75 -10.43
C ALA A 83 -14.24 -11.79 -8.93
N ALA A 84 -14.73 -12.79 -8.20
CA ALA A 84 -14.41 -13.00 -6.80
C ALA A 84 -12.91 -13.32 -6.58
N ALA A 85 -12.28 -14.05 -7.49
CA ALA A 85 -10.85 -14.32 -7.45
C ALA A 85 -10.02 -13.05 -7.71
N GLN A 86 -10.44 -12.20 -8.65
CA GLN A 86 -9.79 -10.92 -8.92
C GLN A 86 -9.88 -9.98 -7.72
N ILE A 87 -11.03 -9.88 -7.07
CA ILE A 87 -11.20 -9.10 -5.83
C ILE A 87 -10.26 -9.62 -4.75
N ARG A 88 -10.21 -10.94 -4.51
CA ARG A 88 -9.29 -11.53 -3.53
C ARG A 88 -7.83 -11.21 -3.82
N MET A 89 -7.42 -11.24 -5.10
CA MET A 89 -6.06 -10.85 -5.47
C MET A 89 -5.78 -9.37 -5.21
N GLN A 90 -6.72 -8.48 -5.49
CA GLN A 90 -6.58 -7.05 -5.20
C GLN A 90 -6.46 -6.78 -3.71
N VAL A 91 -7.32 -7.41 -2.90
CA VAL A 91 -7.28 -7.34 -1.43
C VAL A 91 -5.93 -7.84 -0.90
N SER A 92 -5.45 -8.98 -1.39
CA SER A 92 -4.15 -9.54 -0.99
C SER A 92 -2.98 -8.63 -1.37
N ARG A 93 -2.99 -8.06 -2.58
CA ARG A 93 -1.97 -7.09 -3.02
C ARG A 93 -1.98 -5.82 -2.17
N LEU A 94 -3.16 -5.32 -1.82
CA LEU A 94 -3.27 -4.17 -0.93
C LEU A 94 -2.68 -4.50 0.43
N ALA A 95 -3.09 -5.59 1.08
CA ALA A 95 -2.57 -6.00 2.37
C ALA A 95 -1.04 -6.09 2.36
N GLN A 96 -0.47 -6.70 1.32
CA GLN A 96 0.97 -6.82 1.16
C GLN A 96 1.66 -5.46 0.96
N SER A 97 1.08 -4.58 0.12
CA SER A 97 1.63 -3.24 -0.11
C SER A 97 1.59 -2.38 1.14
N GLN A 98 0.54 -2.51 1.94
CA GLN A 98 0.35 -1.79 3.19
C GLN A 98 1.32 -2.31 4.27
N ALA A 99 1.43 -3.62 4.43
CA ALA A 99 2.35 -4.24 5.38
C ALA A 99 3.84 -3.93 5.09
N ASN A 100 4.18 -3.62 3.83
CA ASN A 100 5.53 -3.27 3.42
C ASN A 100 5.82 -1.77 3.43
N TRP A 101 4.86 -0.93 3.84
CA TRP A 101 5.06 0.51 3.91
C TRP A 101 5.75 0.92 5.23
N GLY A 102 6.25 2.13 5.28
CA GLY A 102 6.97 2.68 6.42
C GLY A 102 8.38 2.10 6.55
N PRO A 103 8.80 1.68 7.73
CA PRO A 103 10.16 1.14 7.93
C PRO A 103 10.51 -0.03 7.03
N LYS A 104 9.54 -0.88 6.68
CA LYS A 104 9.73 -2.03 5.77
C LYS A 104 9.95 -1.61 4.31
N ALA A 105 9.48 -0.44 3.91
CA ALA A 105 9.70 0.11 2.57
C ALA A 105 11.01 0.92 2.47
N SER A 106 11.72 1.07 3.58
CA SER A 106 12.99 1.81 3.63
C SER A 106 14.16 0.94 3.21
N SER A 107 15.15 1.55 2.57
CA SER A 107 16.43 0.91 2.30
C SER A 107 17.16 0.58 3.61
N PRO A 108 17.95 -0.51 3.65
CA PRO A 108 18.69 -0.89 4.85
C PRO A 108 19.51 0.29 5.42
N GLY A 109 19.37 0.52 6.72
CA GLY A 109 20.05 1.59 7.44
C GLY A 109 19.48 3.00 7.25
N MET A 110 18.51 3.19 6.34
CA MET A 110 17.80 4.46 6.17
C MET A 110 16.48 4.45 6.93
N ALA A 111 16.15 5.54 7.60
CA ALA A 111 14.86 5.72 8.24
C ALA A 111 14.32 7.13 7.99
N LEU A 112 13.01 7.24 7.89
CA LEU A 112 12.28 8.51 7.80
C LEU A 112 11.24 8.56 8.91
N THR A 113 11.15 9.70 9.57
CA THR A 113 10.16 9.96 10.61
C THR A 113 9.34 11.19 10.23
N MET A 114 8.07 11.14 10.53
CA MET A 114 7.13 12.23 10.32
C MET A 114 6.52 12.62 11.66
N LYS A 115 6.78 13.84 12.11
CA LYS A 115 6.30 14.37 13.39
C LYS A 115 5.31 15.50 13.15
N GLU A 116 4.14 15.43 13.75
CA GLU A 116 3.16 16.52 13.75
C GLU A 116 3.76 17.74 14.46
N VAL A 117 3.74 18.89 13.81
CA VAL A 117 4.23 20.17 14.32
C VAL A 117 3.15 21.25 14.35
N GLY A 118 2.01 20.99 13.73
CA GLY A 118 0.88 21.91 13.73
C GLY A 118 -0.42 21.27 13.33
N ARG A 119 -1.53 21.79 13.87
CA ARG A 119 -2.89 21.39 13.53
C ARG A 119 -3.80 22.62 13.56
N ALA A 120 -4.53 22.87 12.49
CA ALA A 120 -5.40 24.02 12.34
C ALA A 120 -6.74 23.63 11.70
N LYS A 121 -7.86 24.09 12.27
CA LYS A 121 -9.18 23.95 11.65
C LYS A 121 -9.33 24.95 10.52
N THR A 122 -9.82 24.49 9.38
CA THR A 122 -10.14 25.30 8.21
C THR A 122 -11.55 24.99 7.72
N PRO A 123 -12.15 25.79 6.84
CA PRO A 123 -13.45 25.47 6.26
C PRO A 123 -13.50 24.14 5.49
N SER A 124 -12.35 23.68 5.00
CA SER A 124 -12.21 22.42 4.25
C SER A 124 -11.79 21.22 5.11
N GLY A 125 -11.78 21.35 6.43
CA GLY A 125 -11.37 20.33 7.37
C GLY A 125 -10.15 20.72 8.19
N THR A 126 -9.65 19.81 9.00
CA THR A 126 -8.48 20.03 9.82
C THR A 126 -7.20 19.81 9.01
N GLN A 127 -6.41 20.86 8.86
CA GLN A 127 -5.08 20.77 8.26
C GLN A 127 -4.06 20.35 9.33
N ILE A 128 -3.23 19.40 8.98
CA ILE A 128 -2.15 18.89 9.83
C ILE A 128 -0.84 19.12 9.11
N THR A 129 0.12 19.68 9.85
CA THR A 129 1.47 19.94 9.34
C THR A 129 2.44 18.99 10.01
N TYR A 130 3.20 18.28 9.18
CA TYR A 130 4.22 17.34 9.59
C TYR A 130 5.60 17.84 9.18
N ARG A 131 6.57 17.69 10.06
CA ARG A 131 7.99 17.87 9.77
C ARG A 131 8.65 16.53 9.57
N LEU A 132 9.55 16.46 8.58
CA LEU A 132 10.28 15.24 8.24
C LEU A 132 11.68 15.26 8.84
N THR A 133 12.08 14.11 9.40
CA THR A 133 13.45 13.86 9.83
C THR A 133 13.91 12.52 9.27
N GLY A 134 15.17 12.44 8.83
CA GLY A 134 15.72 11.24 8.21
C GLY A 134 17.07 10.88 8.80
N THR A 135 17.37 9.59 8.86
CA THR A 135 18.68 9.07 9.29
C THR A 135 19.21 8.06 8.28
N GLY A 136 20.53 7.89 8.23
CA GLY A 136 21.20 6.93 7.36
C GLY A 136 21.31 7.33 5.88
N PHE A 137 20.88 8.53 5.52
CA PHE A 137 21.08 9.06 4.17
C PHE A 137 22.53 9.54 4.02
N PRO A 138 23.21 9.22 2.90
CA PRO A 138 24.55 9.74 2.64
C PRO A 138 24.55 11.28 2.60
N PRO A 139 25.57 11.95 3.16
CA PRO A 139 25.64 13.41 3.14
C PRO A 139 25.57 13.98 1.72
N GLY A 140 24.81 15.06 1.54
CA GLY A 140 24.67 15.73 0.25
C GLY A 140 23.79 14.98 -0.78
N THR A 141 23.19 13.84 -0.41
CA THR A 141 22.25 13.14 -1.28
C THR A 141 21.02 14.01 -1.55
N ARG A 142 20.77 14.29 -2.83
CA ARG A 142 19.53 14.97 -3.24
C ARG A 142 18.36 13.98 -3.25
N LEU A 143 17.27 14.41 -2.66
CA LEU A 143 16.09 13.58 -2.43
C LEU A 143 14.86 14.22 -3.06
N THR A 144 13.97 13.34 -3.54
CA THR A 144 12.62 13.70 -3.97
C THR A 144 11.63 13.20 -2.93
N LEU A 145 10.78 14.10 -2.44
CA LEU A 145 9.63 13.77 -1.61
C LEU A 145 8.51 13.25 -2.50
N VAL A 146 8.03 12.06 -2.20
CA VAL A 146 6.89 11.45 -2.89
C VAL A 146 5.78 11.12 -1.91
N ARG A 147 4.53 11.13 -2.37
CA ARG A 147 3.35 10.75 -1.61
C ARG A 147 2.66 9.57 -2.28
N TRP A 148 2.24 8.61 -1.49
CA TRP A 148 1.28 7.59 -1.91
C TRP A 148 -0.14 8.10 -1.63
N ALA A 149 -1.00 8.08 -2.63
CA ALA A 149 -2.39 8.49 -2.51
C ALA A 149 -3.32 7.26 -2.50
N LEU A 150 -4.44 7.36 -1.78
CA LEU A 150 -5.50 6.37 -1.84
C LEU A 150 -5.94 6.12 -3.29
N ASN A 151 -6.26 4.88 -3.63
CA ASN A 151 -6.67 4.42 -4.97
C ASN A 151 -5.61 4.58 -6.07
N ARG A 152 -4.35 4.84 -5.72
CA ARG A 152 -3.25 4.89 -6.67
C ARG A 152 -2.17 3.89 -6.29
N ASN A 153 -1.69 3.17 -7.27
CA ASN A 153 -0.57 2.25 -7.11
C ASN A 153 0.78 2.93 -7.34
N ASP A 154 0.78 4.22 -7.67
CA ASP A 154 1.96 4.99 -7.98
C ASP A 154 2.21 6.10 -6.96
N LEU A 155 3.48 6.35 -6.74
CA LEU A 155 3.94 7.47 -5.93
C LEU A 155 3.86 8.76 -6.74
N THR A 156 3.23 9.77 -6.14
CA THR A 156 3.16 11.11 -6.74
C THR A 156 4.31 11.95 -6.19
N PRO A 157 5.23 12.43 -7.04
CA PRO A 157 6.28 13.32 -6.60
C PRO A 157 5.69 14.68 -6.22
N LEU A 158 6.09 15.18 -5.05
CA LEU A 158 5.64 16.46 -4.50
C LEU A 158 6.71 17.54 -4.63
N MET A 159 7.93 17.21 -4.20
CA MET A 159 9.02 18.19 -4.10
C MET A 159 10.36 17.50 -4.33
N ASN A 160 11.28 18.13 -5.03
CA ASN A 160 12.64 17.66 -5.25
C ASN A 160 13.67 18.67 -4.69
N GLY A 161 14.94 18.28 -4.69
CA GLY A 161 16.02 19.12 -4.17
C GLY A 161 16.13 19.13 -2.66
N ILE A 162 15.58 18.16 -1.96
CA ILE A 162 15.66 18.00 -0.51
C ILE A 162 16.99 17.35 -0.14
N VAL A 163 17.56 17.72 0.99
CA VAL A 163 18.74 17.08 1.62
C VAL A 163 18.44 16.83 3.10
N ILE A 164 19.17 15.89 3.70
CA ILE A 164 19.16 15.70 5.15
C ILE A 164 20.34 16.49 5.73
N ASP A 165 20.05 17.39 6.66
CA ASP A 165 21.07 18.17 7.36
C ASP A 165 21.82 17.34 8.42
N THR A 166 22.83 17.92 9.04
CA THR A 166 23.63 17.25 10.08
C THR A 166 22.85 16.92 11.35
N SER A 167 21.69 17.54 11.55
CA SER A 167 20.78 17.30 12.67
C SER A 167 19.70 16.26 12.32
N GLY A 168 19.71 15.74 11.09
CA GLY A 168 18.73 14.77 10.61
C GLY A 168 17.44 15.40 10.07
N ASN A 169 17.32 16.72 9.97
CA ASN A 169 16.13 17.33 9.40
C ASN A 169 16.16 17.24 7.87
N ALA A 170 15.00 16.97 7.27
CA ALA A 170 14.81 17.19 5.85
C ALA A 170 14.67 18.69 5.59
N VAL A 171 15.59 19.24 4.82
CA VAL A 171 15.64 20.68 4.50
C VAL A 171 15.75 20.90 2.99
N CYS A 172 15.36 22.08 2.53
CA CYS A 172 15.58 22.46 1.15
C CYS A 172 17.06 22.64 0.87
N GLY A 173 17.60 21.86 -0.06
CA GLY A 173 18.99 22.00 -0.51
C GLY A 173 19.23 23.29 -1.29
N GLU A 174 20.49 23.69 -1.40
CA GLU A 174 20.86 24.81 -2.25
C GLU A 174 20.59 24.51 -3.72
N SER A 175 20.20 25.54 -4.46
CA SER A 175 19.95 25.43 -5.91
C SER A 175 21.23 25.02 -6.62
N SER A 176 21.31 23.77 -7.09
CA SER A 176 22.38 23.42 -8.02
C SER A 176 21.99 23.98 -9.39
N PRO A 177 22.92 24.65 -10.10
CA PRO A 177 22.62 25.03 -11.48
C PRO A 177 22.30 23.77 -12.27
N ALA A 178 21.07 23.71 -12.78
CA ALA A 178 20.62 22.58 -13.61
C ALA A 178 21.60 22.43 -14.78
N PRO A 179 22.07 21.21 -15.08
CA PRO A 179 22.80 20.99 -16.32
C PRO A 179 21.85 21.34 -17.48
N SER A 180 22.25 22.37 -18.25
CA SER A 180 21.49 22.85 -19.40
C SER A 180 21.59 21.80 -20.51
N THR A 181 20.86 20.70 -20.41
CA THR A 181 20.64 19.80 -21.54
C THR A 181 19.55 20.41 -22.40
N LYS A 182 19.97 21.19 -23.41
CA LYS A 182 19.16 21.46 -24.59
C LYS A 182 18.95 20.12 -25.28
N THR A 183 17.79 19.54 -25.07
CA THR A 183 17.35 18.38 -25.86
C THR A 183 16.11 18.85 -26.62
N ASP A 184 16.29 19.16 -27.89
CA ASP A 184 15.21 19.25 -28.88
C ASP A 184 14.65 17.83 -29.06
N ALA A 185 13.67 17.45 -28.25
CA ALA A 185 12.93 16.20 -28.38
C ALA A 185 11.47 16.51 -28.76
N PRO A 186 10.89 15.77 -29.73
CA PRO A 186 9.52 15.98 -30.17
C PRO A 186 8.51 15.74 -29.05
N ALA A 187 7.39 16.46 -29.10
CA ALA A 187 6.32 16.49 -28.12
C ALA A 187 5.88 15.08 -27.67
N THR A 188 6.15 14.78 -26.42
CA THR A 188 5.80 13.54 -25.71
C THR A 188 4.44 13.68 -25.01
N PRO A 189 3.68 12.57 -24.80
CA PRO A 189 2.34 12.58 -24.22
C PRO A 189 2.29 13.23 -22.82
N PRO A 190 1.10 13.56 -22.27
CA PRO A 190 0.92 14.46 -21.14
C PRO A 190 1.78 14.04 -19.95
N ALA A 191 2.69 14.91 -19.58
CA ALA A 191 3.68 14.69 -18.54
C ALA A 191 2.98 14.40 -17.20
N LYS A 192 3.33 13.27 -16.58
CA LYS A 192 3.14 12.98 -15.16
C LYS A 192 3.55 14.23 -14.37
N ALA A 193 2.71 14.69 -13.44
CA ALA A 193 2.97 15.92 -12.67
C ALA A 193 4.42 15.93 -12.16
N ALA A 194 5.20 16.90 -12.63
CA ALA A 194 6.59 17.02 -12.23
C ALA A 194 6.66 17.55 -10.78
N ALA A 195 7.59 17.02 -9.98
CA ALA A 195 7.86 17.56 -8.66
C ALA A 195 8.29 19.02 -8.74
N VAL A 196 7.88 19.82 -7.77
CA VAL A 196 8.30 21.22 -7.65
C VAL A 196 9.69 21.25 -7.01
N GLU A 197 10.63 22.00 -7.58
CA GLU A 197 11.93 22.23 -6.94
C GLU A 197 11.74 23.03 -5.67
N CYS A 198 12.24 22.55 -4.51
CA CYS A 198 12.02 23.20 -3.22
C CYS A 198 12.56 24.62 -3.16
N SER A 199 13.70 24.88 -3.82
CA SER A 199 14.32 26.20 -3.91
C SER A 199 13.49 27.27 -4.64
N LYS A 200 12.43 26.85 -5.35
CA LYS A 200 11.47 27.79 -5.95
C LYS A 200 10.39 28.26 -4.98
N THR A 201 10.16 27.52 -3.93
CA THR A 201 9.06 27.74 -2.98
C THR A 201 9.53 28.01 -1.56
N MET A 202 10.78 27.65 -1.23
CA MET A 202 11.33 27.73 0.12
C MET A 202 12.76 28.29 0.08
N ALA A 203 13.18 28.90 1.19
CA ALA A 203 14.57 29.32 1.36
C ALA A 203 15.49 28.10 1.51
N ALA A 204 16.77 28.25 1.16
CA ALA A 204 17.77 27.23 1.44
C ALA A 204 17.83 26.94 2.95
N ASN A 205 18.02 25.67 3.30
CA ASN A 205 18.03 25.15 4.67
C ASN A 205 16.70 25.32 5.45
N ALA A 206 15.61 25.75 4.79
CA ALA A 206 14.29 25.74 5.40
C ALA A 206 13.82 24.29 5.62
N PRO A 207 13.25 23.96 6.81
CA PRO A 207 12.74 22.61 7.07
C PRO A 207 11.60 22.27 6.12
N VAL A 208 11.64 21.04 5.60
CA VAL A 208 10.57 20.51 4.73
C VAL A 208 9.39 20.09 5.60
N GLU A 209 8.28 20.77 5.39
CA GLU A 209 7.02 20.46 6.06
C GLU A 209 5.95 20.07 5.04
N ILE A 210 5.10 19.13 5.44
CA ILE A 210 3.98 18.65 4.63
C ILE A 210 2.70 19.03 5.33
N THR A 211 1.91 19.89 4.69
CA THR A 211 0.56 20.20 5.16
C THR A 211 -0.46 19.39 4.36
N THR A 212 -1.35 18.70 5.05
CA THR A 212 -2.37 17.85 4.46
C THR A 212 -3.64 17.84 5.28
N THR A 213 -4.73 17.45 4.65
CA THR A 213 -5.97 17.03 5.30
C THR A 213 -6.10 15.52 5.13
N ALA A 214 -6.83 14.86 6.01
CA ALA A 214 -7.09 13.44 5.93
C ALA A 214 -8.50 13.11 6.43
N ALA A 215 -9.04 11.99 5.96
CA ALA A 215 -10.24 11.40 6.52
C ALA A 215 -9.90 10.51 7.73
N LYS A 216 -10.90 10.16 8.52
CA LYS A 216 -10.75 9.19 9.61
C LYS A 216 -10.32 7.84 9.04
N GLY A 217 -9.28 7.23 9.59
CA GLY A 217 -8.68 6.00 9.09
C GLY A 217 -7.76 6.15 7.86
N GLU A 218 -7.59 7.38 7.32
CA GLU A 218 -6.66 7.60 6.23
C GLU A 218 -5.21 7.71 6.73
N ALA A 219 -4.33 6.88 6.16
CA ALA A 219 -2.90 6.98 6.41
C ALA A 219 -2.25 7.97 5.44
N VAL A 220 -1.59 9.00 5.99
CA VAL A 220 -0.70 9.89 5.24
C VAL A 220 0.64 9.18 5.08
N ARG A 221 1.03 8.86 3.84
CA ARG A 221 2.21 8.08 3.51
C ARG A 221 3.12 8.84 2.59
N VAL A 222 4.36 8.97 3.00
CA VAL A 222 5.38 9.70 2.25
C VAL A 222 6.70 8.93 2.25
N ALA A 223 7.52 9.19 1.24
CA ALA A 223 8.89 8.70 1.20
C ALA A 223 9.83 9.78 0.66
N LEU A 224 11.07 9.72 1.11
CA LEU A 224 12.20 10.42 0.50
C LEU A 224 12.96 9.40 -0.34
N VAL A 225 13.07 9.66 -1.63
CA VAL A 225 13.74 8.80 -2.60
C VAL A 225 14.93 9.54 -3.18
N ALA A 226 16.11 8.91 -3.18
CA ALA A 226 17.31 9.49 -3.77
C ALA A 226 17.12 9.70 -5.28
N ASP A 227 17.59 10.82 -5.81
CA ASP A 227 17.44 11.17 -7.23
C ASP A 227 18.12 10.15 -8.15
N ASP A 228 19.19 9.51 -7.66
CA ASP A 228 19.86 8.40 -8.35
C ASP A 228 19.12 7.05 -8.23
N LYS A 229 17.99 7.00 -7.53
CA LYS A 229 17.14 5.84 -7.27
C LYS A 229 17.84 4.69 -6.50
N LYS A 230 18.97 4.94 -5.87
CA LYS A 230 19.72 3.91 -5.14
C LYS A 230 19.33 3.76 -3.67
N GLY A 231 18.33 4.47 -3.22
CA GLY A 231 17.85 4.34 -1.86
C GLY A 231 16.71 5.29 -1.54
N GLY A 232 16.13 5.06 -0.38
CA GLY A 232 15.06 5.88 0.13
C GLY A 232 14.53 5.36 1.45
N ALA A 233 13.74 6.17 2.10
CA ALA A 233 13.03 5.76 3.31
C ALA A 233 11.60 6.28 3.26
N ALA A 234 10.69 5.48 3.80
CA ALA A 234 9.27 5.75 3.85
C ALA A 234 8.78 5.83 5.29
N THR A 235 7.69 6.56 5.48
CA THR A 235 6.99 6.68 6.76
C THR A 235 5.51 6.91 6.54
N SER A 236 4.72 6.66 7.57
CA SER A 236 3.28 6.92 7.56
C SER A 236 2.81 7.46 8.91
N ALA A 237 1.71 8.22 8.89
CA ALA A 237 0.98 8.61 10.08
C ALA A 237 -0.53 8.53 9.81
N VAL A 238 -1.31 8.19 10.82
CA VAL A 238 -2.77 8.19 10.77
C VAL A 238 -3.26 9.33 11.68
N PRO A 239 -3.56 10.52 11.11
CA PRO A 239 -3.85 11.69 11.94
C PRO A 239 -5.18 11.60 12.69
N PHE A 240 -6.12 10.83 12.17
CA PHE A 240 -7.43 10.55 12.75
C PHE A 240 -7.65 9.05 12.75
N PRO A 241 -7.15 8.34 13.77
CA PRO A 241 -7.25 6.89 13.79
C PRO A 241 -8.72 6.44 13.92
N LEU A 242 -9.02 5.37 13.21
CA LEU A 242 -10.25 4.62 13.34
C LEU A 242 -9.88 3.34 14.08
N GLU A 243 -10.01 3.37 15.40
CA GLU A 243 -9.48 2.34 16.29
C GLU A 243 -10.38 2.06 17.49
N SER A 244 -10.23 0.87 18.06
CA SER A 244 -10.87 0.43 19.28
C SER A 244 -9.86 -0.38 20.09
N GLU A 245 -9.93 -0.26 21.40
CA GLU A 245 -9.06 -0.99 22.33
C GLU A 245 -9.90 -1.69 23.40
N ASP A 246 -9.56 -2.93 23.73
CA ASP A 246 -10.13 -3.68 24.84
C ASP A 246 -9.04 -4.53 25.48
N ARG A 247 -8.84 -4.38 26.80
CA ARG A 247 -7.94 -5.19 27.63
C ARG A 247 -6.54 -5.40 27.04
N GLY A 248 -5.98 -4.35 26.41
CA GLY A 248 -4.63 -4.35 25.82
C GLY A 248 -4.55 -4.91 24.39
N CYS A 249 -5.66 -5.33 23.79
CA CYS A 249 -5.75 -5.57 22.36
C CYS A 249 -6.28 -4.32 21.67
N LYS A 250 -5.60 -3.93 20.61
CA LYS A 250 -5.98 -2.80 19.75
C LYS A 250 -6.41 -3.30 18.39
N LEU A 251 -7.48 -2.75 17.87
CA LEU A 251 -7.98 -2.96 16.52
C LEU A 251 -8.04 -1.63 15.80
N GLN A 252 -7.46 -1.55 14.60
CA GLN A 252 -7.42 -0.35 13.77
C GLN A 252 -7.88 -0.67 12.35
N VAL A 253 -8.60 0.26 11.74
CA VAL A 253 -8.97 0.19 10.32
C VAL A 253 -8.30 1.34 9.57
N LEU A 254 -7.59 0.98 8.51
CA LEU A 254 -6.97 1.92 7.57
C LEU A 254 -7.73 1.88 6.24
N LEU A 255 -8.02 3.06 5.69
CA LEU A 255 -8.64 3.14 4.38
C LEU A 255 -7.67 2.67 3.29
N GLY A 256 -8.11 1.74 2.46
CA GLY A 256 -7.44 1.31 1.23
C GLY A 256 -8.02 1.98 -0.01
N SER A 257 -9.26 2.48 0.08
CA SER A 257 -9.94 3.29 -0.94
C SER A 257 -10.67 4.46 -0.30
N LYS A 258 -10.96 5.50 -1.10
CA LYS A 258 -11.68 6.69 -0.61
C LYS A 258 -13.07 6.36 -0.06
N ASP A 259 -13.77 5.44 -0.71
CA ASP A 259 -15.11 5.07 -0.32
C ASP A 259 -15.11 3.91 0.71
N ALA A 260 -13.97 3.64 1.35
CA ALA A 260 -13.80 2.53 2.29
C ALA A 260 -14.30 1.16 1.77
N GLU A 261 -14.43 1.02 0.44
CA GLU A 261 -14.78 -0.25 -0.22
C GLU A 261 -13.66 -1.28 -0.12
N LEU A 262 -12.47 -0.82 0.21
CA LEU A 262 -11.30 -1.62 0.49
C LEU A 262 -10.65 -1.06 1.76
N VAL A 263 -10.48 -1.90 2.76
CA VAL A 263 -9.87 -1.52 4.03
C VAL A 263 -8.82 -2.54 4.45
N LEU A 264 -7.83 -2.05 5.18
CA LEU A 264 -6.85 -2.83 5.89
C LEU A 264 -7.21 -2.81 7.37
N ILE A 265 -7.17 -3.97 8.00
CA ILE A 265 -7.43 -4.15 9.41
C ILE A 265 -6.10 -4.54 10.05
N GLU A 266 -5.69 -3.77 11.03
CA GLU A 266 -4.50 -4.04 11.85
C GLU A 266 -4.93 -4.31 13.27
N GLY A 267 -4.30 -5.31 13.88
CA GLY A 267 -4.53 -5.65 15.29
C GLY A 267 -3.20 -5.81 16.01
N ASP A 268 -3.14 -5.31 17.24
CA ASP A 268 -1.98 -5.42 18.12
C ASP A 268 -2.37 -6.04 19.46
N GLY A 269 -1.39 -6.64 20.13
CA GLY A 269 -1.60 -7.25 21.46
C GLY A 269 -2.26 -8.63 21.41
N VAL A 270 -2.37 -9.23 20.24
CA VAL A 270 -2.92 -10.56 20.00
C VAL A 270 -1.84 -11.61 20.26
N LYS A 271 -2.10 -12.60 21.10
CA LYS A 271 -1.13 -13.70 21.29
C LYS A 271 -1.29 -14.73 20.17
N ALA A 272 -0.17 -15.13 19.56
CA ALA A 272 -0.15 -16.11 18.49
C ALA A 272 -0.73 -17.50 18.89
N SER A 273 -0.75 -17.79 20.19
CA SER A 273 -1.31 -19.02 20.76
C SER A 273 -2.81 -18.96 21.06
N ASP A 274 -3.41 -17.78 21.00
CA ASP A 274 -4.82 -17.62 21.39
C ASP A 274 -5.73 -18.13 20.26
N ASN A 275 -6.78 -18.82 20.65
CA ASN A 275 -7.91 -19.07 19.77
C ASN A 275 -8.65 -17.75 19.60
N PHE A 276 -8.71 -17.25 18.37
CA PHE A 276 -9.41 -16.01 18.09
C PHE A 276 -10.22 -16.08 16.80
N THR A 277 -11.18 -15.20 16.71
CA THR A 277 -11.94 -14.92 15.47
C THR A 277 -11.78 -13.45 15.14
N LEU A 278 -11.23 -13.16 13.96
CA LEU A 278 -11.32 -11.84 13.34
C LEU A 278 -12.46 -11.90 12.31
N GLY A 279 -13.42 -11.01 12.43
CA GLY A 279 -14.58 -11.03 11.55
C GLY A 279 -15.13 -9.64 11.26
N ALA A 280 -16.04 -9.61 10.32
CA ALA A 280 -16.81 -8.44 9.95
C ALA A 280 -18.30 -8.80 9.84
N GLU A 281 -19.15 -7.85 10.18
CA GLU A 281 -20.59 -7.93 9.99
C GLU A 281 -21.09 -6.71 9.22
N THR A 282 -21.76 -6.94 8.09
CA THR A 282 -22.34 -5.91 7.24
C THR A 282 -23.75 -6.35 6.87
N PHE A 283 -24.77 -5.55 7.14
CA PHE A 283 -26.19 -5.90 6.92
C PHE A 283 -26.58 -7.27 7.51
N GLY A 284 -26.06 -7.63 8.68
CA GLY A 284 -26.29 -8.92 9.32
C GLY A 284 -25.53 -10.11 8.69
N GLN A 285 -24.80 -9.89 7.61
CA GLN A 285 -23.94 -10.91 7.01
C GLN A 285 -22.60 -10.92 7.73
N LYS A 286 -22.25 -12.07 8.30
CA LYS A 286 -20.98 -12.26 9.01
C LYS A 286 -19.95 -12.93 8.10
N THR A 287 -18.77 -12.37 8.09
CA THR A 287 -17.61 -12.90 7.36
C THR A 287 -16.45 -13.08 8.32
N THR A 288 -15.83 -14.25 8.32
CA THR A 288 -14.58 -14.50 9.05
C THR A 288 -13.40 -14.15 8.16
N LEU A 289 -12.45 -13.39 8.70
CA LEU A 289 -11.24 -12.99 8.00
C LEU A 289 -10.09 -13.93 8.42
N GLY A 290 -9.45 -14.52 7.42
CA GLY A 290 -8.25 -15.33 7.64
C GLY A 290 -7.05 -14.42 7.91
N ALA A 291 -6.66 -14.28 9.17
CA ALA A 291 -5.44 -13.59 9.57
C ALA A 291 -4.71 -14.43 10.62
N LYS A 292 -3.39 -14.29 10.67
CA LYS A 292 -2.56 -14.88 11.72
C LYS A 292 -1.68 -13.80 12.31
N PRO A 293 -1.64 -13.67 13.64
CA PRO A 293 -0.71 -12.75 14.27
C PRO A 293 0.73 -13.23 14.05
N ASP A 294 1.63 -12.29 13.96
CA ASP A 294 3.06 -12.56 13.96
C ASP A 294 3.57 -12.85 15.39
N ALA A 295 4.87 -13.11 15.52
CA ALA A 295 5.49 -13.41 16.81
C ALA A 295 5.42 -12.24 17.81
N GLN A 296 5.19 -11.03 17.33
CA GLN A 296 5.04 -9.81 18.12
C GLN A 296 3.58 -9.57 18.54
N GLY A 297 2.64 -10.37 18.05
CA GLY A 297 1.22 -10.22 18.33
C GLY A 297 0.54 -9.16 17.43
N HIS A 298 1.16 -8.84 16.30
CA HIS A 298 0.59 -7.98 15.29
C HIS A 298 -0.07 -8.81 14.20
N LEU A 299 -1.29 -8.46 13.82
CA LEU A 299 -2.02 -9.09 12.72
C LEU A 299 -2.43 -8.06 11.67
N VAL A 300 -2.49 -8.51 10.43
CA VAL A 300 -2.93 -7.71 9.30
C VAL A 300 -3.90 -8.52 8.46
N ALA A 301 -5.05 -7.93 8.15
CA ALA A 301 -6.02 -8.46 7.21
C ALA A 301 -6.49 -7.35 6.26
N ALA A 302 -6.98 -7.73 5.09
CA ALA A 302 -7.66 -6.80 4.20
C ALA A 302 -9.02 -7.35 3.83
N MET A 303 -9.99 -6.46 3.65
CA MET A 303 -11.34 -6.85 3.25
C MET A 303 -12.01 -5.79 2.39
N THR A 304 -13.05 -6.24 1.68
CA THR A 304 -14.05 -5.39 1.04
C THR A 304 -15.35 -5.54 1.84
N PRO A 305 -15.88 -4.47 2.44
CA PRO A 305 -17.14 -4.54 3.20
C PRO A 305 -18.39 -4.60 2.30
N TYR A 306 -18.20 -4.61 0.99
CA TYR A 306 -19.26 -4.59 0.00
C TYR A 306 -20.26 -5.74 0.16
N VAL A 307 -21.54 -5.42 0.09
CA VAL A 307 -22.65 -6.36 0.03
C VAL A 307 -23.45 -6.09 -1.25
N GLN A 308 -23.73 -7.15 -2.00
CA GLN A 308 -24.46 -7.03 -3.27
C GLN A 308 -25.82 -6.36 -3.08
N GLY A 309 -26.13 -5.39 -3.94
CA GLY A 309 -27.38 -4.63 -3.90
C GLY A 309 -27.35 -3.39 -2.99
N HIS A 310 -26.21 -3.08 -2.40
CA HIS A 310 -26.02 -1.90 -1.55
C HIS A 310 -24.85 -1.06 -2.06
N ASP A 311 -25.05 0.26 -2.19
CA ASP A 311 -24.05 1.22 -2.63
C ASP A 311 -23.24 1.79 -1.46
N SER A 312 -23.72 1.61 -0.24
CA SER A 312 -23.09 2.05 1.01
C SER A 312 -23.70 1.34 2.20
N GLY A 313 -23.01 1.34 3.32
CA GLY A 313 -23.51 0.77 4.57
C GLY A 313 -22.52 0.88 5.72
N ASP A 314 -22.94 0.37 6.87
CA ASP A 314 -22.10 0.27 8.04
C ASP A 314 -21.57 -1.15 8.19
N THR A 315 -20.29 -1.26 8.53
CA THR A 315 -19.62 -2.51 8.83
C THR A 315 -19.08 -2.47 10.24
N VAL A 316 -19.27 -3.54 10.97
CA VAL A 316 -18.68 -3.78 12.27
C VAL A 316 -17.55 -4.79 12.10
N ILE A 317 -16.32 -4.39 12.44
CA ILE A 317 -15.18 -5.29 12.58
C ILE A 317 -15.10 -5.70 14.03
N PHE A 318 -14.85 -6.96 14.28
CA PHE A 318 -14.64 -7.49 15.64
C PHE A 318 -13.47 -8.45 15.65
N TYR A 319 -12.70 -8.36 16.71
CA TYR A 319 -11.76 -9.36 17.12
C TYR A 319 -12.29 -9.98 18.40
N GLN A 320 -12.33 -11.29 18.47
CA GLN A 320 -12.87 -12.03 19.62
C GLN A 320 -11.89 -13.12 20.04
N SER A 321 -11.41 -13.01 21.25
CA SER A 321 -10.62 -14.04 21.95
C SER A 321 -11.03 -14.12 23.42
N ASP A 322 -10.46 -15.09 24.15
CA ASP A 322 -10.68 -15.18 25.61
C ASP A 322 -10.05 -13.98 26.34
N ALA A 323 -9.01 -13.38 25.77
CA ALA A 323 -8.28 -12.27 26.38
C ALA A 323 -8.97 -10.91 26.16
N CYS A 324 -9.52 -10.66 24.97
CA CYS A 324 -10.04 -9.34 24.58
C CYS A 324 -11.05 -9.43 23.42
N THR A 325 -11.90 -8.41 23.30
CA THR A 325 -12.95 -8.35 22.28
C THR A 325 -13.14 -6.94 21.71
N PRO A 326 -12.09 -6.28 21.18
CA PRO A 326 -12.26 -4.96 20.60
C PRO A 326 -13.19 -5.03 19.38
N THR A 327 -14.08 -4.03 19.28
CA THR A 327 -15.07 -3.93 18.20
C THR A 327 -15.04 -2.51 17.66
N LEU A 328 -15.08 -2.38 16.33
CA LEU A 328 -14.98 -1.12 15.63
C LEU A 328 -16.00 -1.07 14.50
N SER A 329 -16.73 0.05 14.36
CA SER A 329 -17.65 0.27 13.25
C SER A 329 -17.19 1.40 12.36
N PHE A 330 -17.44 1.27 11.06
CA PHE A 330 -17.20 2.32 10.08
C PHE A 330 -18.21 2.26 8.93
N HIS A 331 -18.38 3.41 8.28
CA HIS A 331 -19.24 3.54 7.10
C HIS A 331 -18.41 3.34 5.83
N TRP A 332 -18.96 2.61 4.84
CA TRP A 332 -18.35 2.40 3.53
C TRP A 332 -19.29 2.79 2.40
N GLY A 333 -18.76 2.93 1.18
CA GLY A 333 -19.50 3.29 -0.01
C GLY A 333 -19.65 4.80 -0.18
N LYS A 334 -20.64 5.19 -0.95
CA LYS A 334 -20.86 6.57 -1.34
C LYS A 334 -21.01 7.50 -0.13
N GLY A 335 -20.14 8.52 -0.06
CA GLY A 335 -20.18 9.53 1.00
C GLY A 335 -19.49 9.13 2.31
N SER A 336 -18.82 7.98 2.36
CA SER A 336 -18.03 7.55 3.54
C SER A 336 -16.77 8.38 3.76
N TYR A 337 -16.15 8.88 2.69
CA TYR A 337 -14.97 9.72 2.78
C TYR A 337 -15.33 11.14 3.20
N LYS A 338 -14.99 11.49 4.43
CA LYS A 338 -15.15 12.84 4.98
C LYS A 338 -13.83 13.28 5.57
N VAL A 339 -13.34 14.41 5.10
CA VAL A 339 -12.16 15.07 5.69
C VAL A 339 -12.55 15.59 7.07
N GLU A 340 -11.75 15.31 8.10
CA GLU A 340 -11.97 15.71 9.49
C GLU A 340 -11.68 17.19 9.74
#